data_43d6cc3534692ab4a7611aaa1b5c4908
#
_entry.id   43d6cc3534692ab4a7611aaa1b5c4908
#
_cell.length_a   1.000
_cell.length_b   1.000
_cell.length_c   1.000
_cell.angle_alpha   90.00
_cell.angle_beta   90.00
_cell.angle_gamma   90.00
#
_symmetry.space_group_name_H-M   'P 1'
#
loop_
_entity.id
_entity.type
_entity.pdbx_description
1 polymer ?
#
loop_
_entity_poly.entity_id
_entity_poly.type
_entity_poly.pdbx_seq_one_letter_code
_entity_poly.pdbx_strand_id
1 'polypeptide(L)'
;MKKATTEANQGQLERLNEVRDGFIGQWGAFGSQWGINRTMAQIHALLMTGTDALSTDEVMENLGISRGNAHTNLKELVSWGLVRIIVRKGERKEFFEAEKDVWKIFTIILRERQRREIDPALELLRDCQEETKELKGAEAEAFRLSLIHI
;
A
#
# COMPACT_ATOMS: atom_id res chain seq x y z
N MET A 1 -2.44 42.89 17.45
CA MET A 1 -1.52 42.14 16.56
C MET A 1 -1.53 40.62 16.79
N LYS A 2 -1.47 40.09 18.03
CA LYS A 2 -1.47 38.62 18.26
C LYS A 2 -2.73 37.86 17.77
N LYS A 3 -3.93 38.46 17.79
CA LYS A 3 -5.19 37.82 17.38
C LYS A 3 -5.28 37.57 15.87
N ALA A 4 -4.89 38.54 15.06
CA ALA A 4 -4.88 38.39 13.59
C ALA A 4 -3.88 37.34 13.09
N THR A 5 -2.73 37.20 13.77
CA THR A 5 -1.74 36.18 13.43
C THR A 5 -2.25 34.77 13.77
N THR A 6 -3.03 34.62 14.84
CA THR A 6 -3.64 33.34 15.26
C THR A 6 -4.74 32.91 14.29
N GLU A 7 -5.60 33.82 13.85
CA GLU A 7 -6.68 33.56 12.90
C GLU A 7 -6.12 33.20 11.50
N ALA A 8 -5.08 33.91 11.05
CA ALA A 8 -4.41 33.58 9.80
C ALA A 8 -3.73 32.21 9.82
N ASN A 9 -3.13 31.83 10.94
CA ASN A 9 -2.51 30.53 11.12
C ASN A 9 -3.54 29.39 11.19
N GLN A 10 -4.71 29.66 11.79
CA GLN A 10 -5.81 28.70 11.88
C GLN A 10 -6.43 28.42 10.51
N GLY A 11 -6.65 29.45 9.68
CA GLY A 11 -7.12 29.29 8.30
C GLY A 11 -6.14 28.55 7.40
N GLN A 12 -4.84 28.73 7.60
CA GLN A 12 -3.81 27.96 6.87
C GLN A 12 -3.84 26.49 7.25
N LEU A 13 -4.02 26.18 8.54
CA LEU A 13 -4.08 24.79 9.02
C LEU A 13 -5.34 24.08 8.51
N GLU A 14 -6.49 24.74 8.52
CA GLU A 14 -7.74 24.21 7.97
C GLU A 14 -7.57 23.90 6.47
N ARG A 15 -7.00 24.83 5.71
CA ARG A 15 -6.73 24.62 4.30
C ARG A 15 -5.78 23.46 4.02
N LEU A 16 -4.72 23.31 4.84
CA LEU A 16 -3.79 22.19 4.74
C LEU A 16 -4.49 20.84 4.98
N ASN A 17 -5.37 20.78 5.98
CA ASN A 17 -6.13 19.58 6.29
C ASN A 17 -7.09 19.22 5.14
N GLU A 18 -7.80 20.18 4.56
CA GLU A 18 -8.65 19.93 3.38
C GLU A 18 -7.86 19.33 2.21
N VAL A 19 -6.68 19.89 1.91
CA VAL A 19 -5.82 19.38 0.83
C VAL A 19 -5.32 17.96 1.15
N ARG A 20 -4.93 17.70 2.41
CA ARG A 20 -4.51 16.38 2.86
C ARG A 20 -5.62 15.35 2.73
N ASP A 21 -6.83 15.67 3.17
CA ASP A 21 -8.00 14.79 3.08
C ASP A 21 -8.36 14.49 1.63
N GLY A 22 -8.31 15.49 0.77
CA GLY A 22 -8.46 15.32 -0.67
C GLY A 22 -7.42 14.38 -1.27
N PHE A 23 -6.15 14.53 -0.88
CA PHE A 23 -5.06 13.64 -1.31
C PHE A 23 -5.30 12.20 -0.83
N ILE A 24 -5.64 11.98 0.44
CA ILE A 24 -5.91 10.67 1.01
C ILE A 24 -7.04 9.97 0.25
N GLY A 25 -8.13 10.69 -0.05
CA GLY A 25 -9.25 10.17 -0.82
C GLY A 25 -8.87 9.73 -2.24
N GLN A 26 -8.11 10.57 -2.96
CA GLN A 26 -7.64 10.29 -4.31
C GLN A 26 -6.61 9.15 -4.33
N TRP A 27 -5.68 9.12 -3.38
CA TRP A 27 -4.70 8.04 -3.26
C TRP A 27 -5.36 6.69 -3.03
N GLY A 28 -6.42 6.65 -2.21
CA GLY A 28 -7.26 5.47 -2.05
C GLY A 28 -7.93 5.01 -3.35
N ALA A 29 -8.41 5.94 -4.16
CA ALA A 29 -9.01 5.65 -5.46
C ALA A 29 -7.97 5.09 -6.45
N PHE A 30 -6.78 5.68 -6.52
CA PHE A 30 -5.66 5.16 -7.32
C PHE A 30 -5.26 3.74 -6.87
N GLY A 31 -5.14 3.52 -5.56
CA GLY A 31 -4.86 2.19 -5.03
C GLY A 31 -5.85 1.14 -5.53
N SER A 32 -7.15 1.47 -5.52
CA SER A 32 -8.20 0.57 -6.02
C SER A 32 -8.08 0.26 -7.51
N GLN A 33 -7.72 1.24 -8.32
CA GLN A 33 -7.49 1.03 -9.77
C GLN A 33 -6.30 0.09 -10.02
N TRP A 34 -5.35 0.06 -9.11
CA TRP A 34 -4.16 -0.81 -9.17
C TRP A 34 -4.34 -2.13 -8.43
N GLY A 35 -5.57 -2.48 -8.03
CA GLY A 35 -5.86 -3.72 -7.30
C GLY A 35 -5.43 -3.71 -5.84
N ILE A 36 -5.09 -2.55 -5.27
CA ILE A 36 -4.76 -2.39 -3.85
C ILE A 36 -6.04 -2.05 -3.08
N ASN A 37 -6.18 -2.59 -1.88
CA ASN A 37 -7.31 -2.24 -1.01
C ASN A 37 -7.36 -0.72 -0.77
N ARG A 38 -8.53 -0.12 -1.00
CA ARG A 38 -8.73 1.33 -0.87
C ARG A 38 -8.35 1.85 0.51
N THR A 39 -8.78 1.17 1.57
CA THR A 39 -8.46 1.57 2.95
C THR A 39 -6.98 1.46 3.24
N MET A 40 -6.31 0.42 2.74
CA MET A 40 -4.86 0.26 2.84
C MET A 40 -4.11 1.44 2.21
N ALA A 41 -4.53 1.86 1.01
CA ALA A 41 -3.94 3.02 0.33
C ALA A 41 -4.22 4.33 1.09
N GLN A 42 -5.42 4.51 1.66
CA GLN A 42 -5.76 5.68 2.48
C GLN A 42 -4.93 5.75 3.76
N ILE A 43 -4.73 4.63 4.46
CA ILE A 43 -3.86 4.56 5.64
C ILE A 43 -2.42 4.92 5.28
N HIS A 44 -1.91 4.36 4.17
CA HIS A 44 -0.57 4.70 3.69
C HIS A 44 -0.44 6.21 3.41
N ALA A 45 -1.39 6.82 2.70
CA ALA A 45 -1.40 8.25 2.41
C ALA A 45 -1.46 9.11 3.67
N LEU A 46 -2.30 8.74 4.65
CA LEU A 46 -2.38 9.41 5.95
C LEU A 46 -1.02 9.43 6.66
N LEU A 47 -0.38 8.26 6.77
CA LEU A 47 0.92 8.12 7.43
C LEU A 47 2.05 8.81 6.65
N MET A 48 2.02 8.77 5.32
CA MET A 48 3.02 9.37 4.45
C MET A 48 2.99 10.91 4.53
N THR A 49 1.80 11.51 4.62
CA THR A 49 1.62 12.97 4.66
C THR A 49 1.67 13.54 6.08
N GLY A 50 1.66 12.68 7.10
CA GLY A 50 1.82 13.07 8.49
C GLY A 50 3.27 13.36 8.87
N THR A 51 3.46 14.16 9.93
CA THR A 51 4.79 14.45 10.52
C THR A 51 5.20 13.41 11.53
N ASP A 52 4.23 12.80 12.19
CA ASP A 52 4.42 11.90 13.32
C ASP A 52 3.90 10.50 13.03
N ALA A 53 4.48 9.52 13.72
CA ALA A 53 3.97 8.16 13.72
C ALA A 53 2.63 8.10 14.49
N LEU A 54 1.62 7.44 13.92
CA LEU A 54 0.28 7.31 14.48
C LEU A 54 0.04 5.92 15.06
N SER A 55 -0.71 5.86 16.16
CA SER A 55 -1.25 4.62 16.71
C SER A 55 -2.44 4.12 15.89
N THR A 56 -2.86 2.87 16.11
CA THR A 56 -4.07 2.32 15.48
C THR A 56 -5.30 3.16 15.80
N ASP A 57 -5.44 3.66 17.05
CA ASP A 57 -6.57 4.48 17.46
C ASP A 57 -6.64 5.79 16.68
N GLU A 58 -5.49 6.48 16.52
CA GLU A 58 -5.40 7.72 15.76
C GLU A 58 -5.69 7.49 14.26
N VAL A 59 -5.26 6.38 13.68
CA VAL A 59 -5.61 6.00 12.30
C VAL A 59 -7.12 5.79 12.16
N MET A 60 -7.76 5.10 13.13
CA MET A 60 -9.20 4.90 13.14
C MET A 60 -9.97 6.22 13.20
N GLU A 61 -9.56 7.13 14.06
CA GLU A 61 -10.20 8.44 14.23
C GLU A 61 -10.07 9.30 12.97
N ASN A 62 -8.87 9.37 12.40
CA ASN A 62 -8.62 10.18 11.19
C ASN A 62 -9.38 9.70 9.96
N LEU A 63 -9.56 8.39 9.80
CA LEU A 63 -10.19 7.81 8.60
C LEU A 63 -11.64 7.35 8.81
N GLY A 64 -12.15 7.41 10.05
CA GLY A 64 -13.50 6.95 10.38
C GLY A 64 -13.72 5.44 10.13
N ILE A 65 -12.68 4.61 10.35
CA ILE A 65 -12.72 3.16 10.09
C ILE A 65 -12.71 2.34 11.37
N SER A 66 -13.19 1.09 11.30
CA SER A 66 -13.19 0.19 12.44
C SER A 66 -11.78 -0.29 12.81
N ARG A 67 -11.60 -0.68 14.10
CA ARG A 67 -10.33 -1.23 14.60
C ARG A 67 -9.83 -2.43 13.80
N GLY A 68 -10.72 -3.36 13.47
CA GLY A 68 -10.38 -4.54 12.68
C GLY A 68 -9.85 -4.17 11.29
N ASN A 69 -10.52 -3.21 10.63
CA ASN A 69 -10.09 -2.72 9.32
C ASN A 69 -8.73 -2.00 9.40
N ALA A 70 -8.54 -1.11 10.37
CA ALA A 70 -7.26 -0.42 10.60
C ALA A 70 -6.14 -1.43 10.86
N HIS A 71 -6.34 -2.37 11.78
CA HIS A 71 -5.33 -3.37 12.17
C HIS A 71 -4.91 -4.27 11.01
N THR A 72 -5.86 -4.80 10.23
CA THR A 72 -5.57 -5.66 9.08
C THR A 72 -4.76 -4.92 8.03
N ASN A 73 -5.16 -3.72 7.67
CA ASN A 73 -4.45 -2.94 6.64
C ASN A 73 -3.09 -2.41 7.12
N LEU A 74 -2.94 -2.04 8.41
CA LEU A 74 -1.64 -1.68 8.97
C LEU A 74 -0.66 -2.86 8.95
N LYS A 75 -1.12 -4.07 9.32
CA LYS A 75 -0.29 -5.28 9.20
C LYS A 75 0.13 -5.56 7.76
N GLU A 76 -0.78 -5.39 6.84
CA GLU A 76 -0.49 -5.58 5.40
C GLU A 76 0.57 -4.56 4.94
N LEU A 77 0.44 -3.28 5.28
CA LEU A 77 1.44 -2.25 4.96
C LEU A 77 2.81 -2.54 5.58
N VAL A 78 2.84 -3.08 6.80
CA VAL A 78 4.08 -3.51 7.46
C VAL A 78 4.68 -4.71 6.72
N SER A 79 3.86 -5.69 6.32
CA SER A 79 4.34 -6.87 5.58
C SER A 79 4.94 -6.51 4.22
N TRP A 80 4.45 -5.44 3.58
CA TRP A 80 5.02 -4.92 2.35
C TRP A 80 6.30 -4.12 2.57
N GLY A 81 6.53 -3.63 3.78
CA GLY A 81 7.64 -2.72 4.10
C GLY A 81 7.37 -1.25 3.75
N LEU A 82 6.10 -0.90 3.48
CA LEU A 82 5.66 0.49 3.26
C LEU A 82 5.50 1.26 4.56
N VAL A 83 5.30 0.55 5.66
CA VAL A 83 5.12 1.08 7.01
C VAL A 83 6.00 0.31 7.98
N ARG A 84 6.56 0.99 8.95
CA ARG A 84 7.33 0.39 10.05
C ARG A 84 6.66 0.66 11.39
N ILE A 85 6.85 -0.26 12.33
CA ILE A 85 6.39 -0.13 13.70
C ILE A 85 7.43 0.64 14.50
N ILE A 86 6.99 1.67 15.22
CA ILE A 86 7.80 2.47 16.14
C ILE A 86 7.36 2.17 17.57
N VAL A 87 8.29 1.77 18.40
CA VAL A 87 8.07 1.55 19.84
C VAL A 87 8.52 2.79 20.59
N ARG A 88 7.62 3.41 21.36
CA ARG A 88 7.94 4.55 22.22
C ARG A 88 8.15 4.07 23.66
N LYS A 89 9.23 4.55 24.28
CA LYS A 89 9.55 4.18 25.67
C LYS A 89 8.44 4.62 26.62
N GLY A 90 7.93 3.66 27.42
CA GLY A 90 6.87 3.93 28.40
C GLY A 90 5.45 3.78 27.84
N GLU A 91 5.27 3.54 26.56
CA GLU A 91 3.99 3.29 25.93
C GLU A 91 3.81 1.80 25.59
N ARG A 92 2.59 1.28 25.77
CA ARG A 92 2.22 -0.09 25.41
C ARG A 92 1.66 -0.18 24.00
N LYS A 93 1.40 0.97 23.36
CA LYS A 93 0.84 1.05 22.02
C LYS A 93 1.95 0.99 20.96
N GLU A 94 1.64 0.35 19.86
CA GLU A 94 2.43 0.43 18.64
C GLU A 94 2.08 1.71 17.88
N PHE A 95 3.10 2.35 17.33
CA PHE A 95 2.96 3.49 16.43
C PHE A 95 3.48 3.10 15.05
N PHE A 96 2.89 3.66 14.03
CA PHE A 96 3.15 3.32 12.63
C PHE A 96 3.66 4.54 11.89
N GLU A 97 4.75 4.36 11.17
CA GLU A 97 5.36 5.40 10.35
C GLU A 97 5.57 4.88 8.92
N ALA A 98 5.14 5.65 7.91
CA ALA A 98 5.31 5.28 6.51
C ALA A 98 6.70 5.62 5.98
N GLU A 99 7.16 4.85 4.99
CA GLU A 99 8.26 5.27 4.10
C GLU A 99 7.84 6.54 3.36
N LYS A 100 8.72 7.52 3.29
CA LYS A 100 8.46 8.83 2.67
C LYS A 100 9.22 9.04 1.36
N ASP A 101 10.18 8.19 1.07
CA ASP A 101 10.89 8.20 -0.20
C ASP A 101 10.00 7.59 -1.29
N VAL A 102 9.53 8.42 -2.21
CA VAL A 102 8.61 8.04 -3.28
C VAL A 102 9.18 6.93 -4.17
N TRP A 103 10.49 6.95 -4.44
CA TRP A 103 11.14 5.92 -5.26
C TRP A 103 11.20 4.57 -4.55
N LYS A 104 11.44 4.57 -3.24
CA LYS A 104 11.36 3.35 -2.43
C LYS A 104 9.94 2.80 -2.37
N ILE A 105 8.94 3.67 -2.13
CA ILE A 105 7.52 3.29 -2.14
C ILE A 105 7.18 2.60 -3.45
N PHE A 106 7.53 3.21 -4.58
CA PHE A 106 7.27 2.66 -5.91
C PHE A 106 7.95 1.30 -6.12
N THR A 107 9.22 1.18 -5.74
CA THR A 107 9.99 -0.07 -5.85
C THR A 107 9.39 -1.18 -5.00
N ILE A 108 8.94 -0.86 -3.78
CA ILE A 108 8.28 -1.82 -2.88
C ILE A 108 6.98 -2.32 -3.49
N ILE A 109 6.12 -1.41 -3.99
CA ILE A 109 4.84 -1.77 -4.62
C ILE A 109 5.07 -2.66 -5.84
N LEU A 110 6.00 -2.32 -6.72
CA LEU A 110 6.31 -3.13 -7.91
C LEU A 110 6.79 -4.53 -7.51
N ARG A 111 7.66 -4.64 -6.51
CA ARG A 111 8.18 -5.94 -6.03
C ARG A 111 7.07 -6.80 -5.44
N GLU A 112 6.17 -6.23 -4.65
CA GLU A 112 5.04 -6.96 -4.08
C GLU A 112 4.06 -7.42 -5.16
N ARG A 113 3.81 -6.61 -6.18
CA ARG A 113 3.00 -7.00 -7.33
C ARG A 113 3.66 -8.11 -8.15
N GLN A 114 4.96 -7.99 -8.41
CA GLN A 114 5.69 -9.06 -9.07
C GLN A 114 5.54 -10.38 -8.33
N ARG A 115 5.82 -10.39 -7.03
CA ARG A 115 5.74 -11.58 -6.19
C ARG A 115 4.34 -12.20 -6.13
N ARG A 116 3.28 -11.39 -6.12
CA ARG A 116 1.90 -11.85 -5.93
C ARG A 116 1.18 -12.18 -7.22
N GLU A 117 1.50 -11.53 -8.31
CA GLU A 117 0.75 -11.60 -9.57
C GLU A 117 1.57 -12.27 -10.68
N ILE A 118 2.84 -11.92 -10.81
CA ILE A 118 3.68 -12.36 -11.93
C ILE A 118 4.38 -13.69 -11.62
N ASP A 119 5.02 -13.81 -10.46
CA ASP A 119 5.78 -15.01 -10.13
C ASP A 119 4.91 -16.28 -10.13
N PRO A 120 3.69 -16.31 -9.55
CA PRO A 120 2.81 -17.48 -9.63
C PRO A 120 2.37 -17.83 -11.05
N ALA A 121 2.16 -16.81 -11.89
CA ALA A 121 1.82 -17.03 -13.31
C ALA A 121 2.99 -17.64 -14.07
N LEU A 122 4.22 -17.18 -13.82
CA LEU A 122 5.43 -17.74 -14.41
C LEU A 122 5.69 -19.17 -13.93
N GLU A 123 5.44 -19.47 -12.67
CA GLU A 123 5.53 -20.83 -12.13
C GLU A 123 4.56 -21.76 -12.86
N LEU A 124 3.28 -21.37 -12.95
CA LEU A 124 2.26 -22.14 -13.68
C LEU A 124 2.70 -22.43 -15.12
N LEU A 125 3.23 -21.43 -15.83
CA LEU A 125 3.69 -21.62 -17.22
C LEU A 125 4.88 -22.56 -17.32
N ARG A 126 5.82 -22.50 -16.37
CA ARG A 126 6.95 -23.43 -16.28
C ARG A 126 6.50 -24.86 -16.01
N ASP A 127 5.57 -25.04 -15.09
CA ASP A 127 5.00 -26.34 -14.75
C ASP A 127 4.31 -26.94 -15.96
N CYS A 128 3.49 -26.19 -16.68
CA CYS A 128 2.86 -26.63 -17.92
C CYS A 128 3.89 -27.03 -19.01
N GLN A 129 4.97 -26.27 -19.13
CA GLN A 129 6.06 -26.61 -20.06
C GLN A 129 6.74 -27.92 -19.67
N GLU A 130 7.05 -28.11 -18.40
CA GLU A 130 7.73 -29.32 -17.91
C GLU A 130 6.83 -30.55 -18.03
N GLU A 131 5.55 -30.46 -17.63
CA GLU A 131 4.59 -31.57 -17.76
C GLU A 131 4.35 -32.00 -19.20
N THR A 132 4.45 -31.08 -20.15
CA THR A 132 4.24 -31.39 -21.58
C THR A 132 5.52 -31.73 -22.36
N LYS A 133 6.68 -31.69 -21.73
CA LYS A 133 8.00 -31.86 -22.34
C LYS A 133 8.17 -33.19 -23.10
N GLU A 134 7.68 -34.28 -22.50
CA GLU A 134 7.76 -35.63 -23.05
C GLU A 134 6.57 -36.01 -23.96
N LEU A 135 5.54 -35.16 -24.03
CA LEU A 135 4.37 -35.40 -24.88
C LEU A 135 4.72 -35.15 -26.36
N LYS A 136 4.34 -36.09 -27.22
CA LYS A 136 4.60 -36.05 -28.66
C LYS A 136 3.32 -35.72 -29.44
N GLY A 137 3.49 -35.12 -30.60
CA GLY A 137 2.39 -34.76 -31.50
C GLY A 137 2.24 -33.27 -31.72
N ALA A 138 1.57 -32.91 -32.82
CA ALA A 138 1.42 -31.51 -33.23
C ALA A 138 0.70 -30.65 -32.22
N GLU A 139 -0.28 -31.18 -31.48
CA GLU A 139 -1.02 -30.46 -30.45
C GLU A 139 -0.13 -30.10 -29.25
N ALA A 140 0.69 -31.05 -28.78
CA ALA A 140 1.61 -30.82 -27.68
C ALA A 140 2.69 -29.83 -28.04
N GLU A 141 3.18 -29.88 -29.30
CA GLU A 141 4.15 -28.92 -29.80
C GLU A 141 3.56 -27.51 -29.93
N ALA A 142 2.35 -27.39 -30.50
CA ALA A 142 1.65 -26.12 -30.61
C ALA A 142 1.37 -25.51 -29.23
N PHE A 143 0.97 -26.32 -28.25
CA PHE A 143 0.75 -25.85 -26.87
C PHE A 143 2.04 -25.30 -26.26
N ARG A 144 3.17 -26.03 -26.34
CA ARG A 144 4.45 -25.54 -25.81
C ARG A 144 4.92 -24.26 -26.49
N LEU A 145 4.75 -24.16 -27.81
CA LEU A 145 5.12 -22.94 -28.55
C LEU A 145 4.30 -21.73 -28.12
N SER A 146 3.02 -21.92 -27.76
CA SER A 146 2.18 -20.82 -27.25
C SER A 146 2.64 -20.27 -25.90
N LEU A 147 3.37 -21.07 -25.11
CA LEU A 147 3.91 -20.66 -23.80
C LEU A 147 5.30 -20.00 -23.88
N ILE A 148 6.03 -20.15 -24.99
CA ILE A 148 7.40 -19.62 -25.14
C ILE A 148 7.42 -18.10 -25.33
N HIS A 149 6.36 -17.52 -25.88
CA HIS A 149 6.26 -16.09 -26.20
C HIS A 149 5.72 -15.24 -25.05
N ILE A 150 5.55 -15.80 -23.88
CA ILE A 150 5.16 -15.11 -22.66
C ILE A 150 6.36 -14.94 -21.74
#